data_d13d8306650775c489aef5d47e1a8361
#
_entry.id   d13d8306650775c489aef5d47e1a8361
#
_cell.length_a   1.000
_cell.length_b   1.000
_cell.length_c   1.000
_cell.angle_alpha   90.00
_cell.angle_beta   90.00
_cell.angle_gamma   90.00
#
_symmetry.space_group_name_H-M   'P 1'
#
loop_
_entity.id
_entity.type
_entity.pdbx_description
1 polymer ?
#
loop_
_entity_poly.entity_id
_entity_poly.type
_entity_poly.pdbx_seq_one_letter_code
_entity_poly.pdbx_strand_id
1 'polypeptide(L)'
;TERLFVISIPDWGSSPYGASLNREKISKEIDDFNTVLKEESEKRGIRYFNITTISRRALTDNSLIAFDRLHPSGKMYKLWVDKIIPVISKINFD
;
A
#
# COMPACT_ATOMS: atom_id res chain seq x y z
N THR A 1 -13.94 -15.95 2.77
CA THR A 1 -12.66 -15.38 2.34
C THR A 1 -12.79 -14.49 1.14
N GLU A 2 -13.78 -14.72 0.28
CA GLU A 2 -14.04 -13.86 -0.87
C GLU A 2 -14.54 -12.47 -0.49
N ARG A 3 -14.96 -12.29 0.75
CA ARG A 3 -15.41 -11.01 1.29
C ARG A 3 -14.31 -10.25 2.01
N LEU A 4 -13.09 -10.81 2.01
CA LEU A 4 -11.94 -10.20 2.65
C LEU A 4 -10.83 -10.05 1.62
N PHE A 5 -10.10 -8.98 1.76
CA PHE A 5 -8.83 -8.83 1.06
C PHE A 5 -7.86 -8.07 1.97
N VAL A 6 -6.59 -8.21 1.68
CA VAL A 6 -5.51 -7.56 2.43
C VAL A 6 -4.75 -6.65 1.47
N ILE A 7 -4.42 -5.46 1.92
CA ILE A 7 -3.53 -4.57 1.19
C ILE A 7 -2.18 -4.51 1.90
N SER A 8 -1.12 -4.36 1.12
CA SER A 8 0.22 -4.19 1.68
C SER A 8 0.35 -2.86 2.43
N ILE A 9 1.38 -2.74 3.24
CA ILE A 9 1.65 -1.54 4.03
C ILE A 9 2.21 -0.45 3.12
N PRO A 10 1.64 0.77 3.12
CA PRO A 10 2.23 1.88 2.38
C PRO A 10 3.61 2.24 2.93
N ASP A 11 4.53 2.66 2.06
CA ASP A 11 5.86 3.07 2.49
C ASP A 11 5.86 4.53 2.94
N TRP A 12 5.62 4.76 4.22
CA TRP A 12 5.63 6.10 4.78
C TRP A 12 7.04 6.74 4.75
N GLY A 13 8.09 5.94 4.59
CA GLY A 13 9.44 6.44 4.37
C GLY A 13 9.58 7.21 3.07
N SER A 14 8.64 7.04 2.13
CA SER A 14 8.59 7.80 0.88
C SER A 14 7.96 9.18 1.04
N SER A 15 7.41 9.50 2.21
CA SER A 15 6.86 10.83 2.50
C SER A 15 7.96 11.84 2.83
N PRO A 16 7.67 13.15 2.75
CA PRO A 16 8.62 14.15 3.21
C PRO A 16 9.05 13.97 4.67
N TYR A 17 8.13 13.48 5.53
CA TYR A 17 8.46 13.17 6.91
C TYR A 17 9.53 12.07 6.99
N GLY A 18 9.43 11.04 6.15
CA GLY A 18 10.40 9.96 6.07
C GLY A 18 11.80 10.42 5.67
N ALA A 19 11.91 11.57 4.99
CA ALA A 19 13.19 12.11 4.57
C ALA A 19 14.09 12.50 5.75
N SER A 20 13.49 12.84 6.89
CA SER A 20 14.23 13.21 8.10
C SER A 20 14.66 11.99 8.92
N LEU A 21 14.28 10.80 8.46
CA LEU A 21 14.58 9.52 9.10
C LEU A 21 15.34 8.63 8.11
N ASN A 22 15.62 7.41 8.48
CA ASN A 22 16.32 6.49 7.59
C ASN A 22 15.34 5.81 6.63
N ARG A 23 15.17 6.39 5.43
CA ARG A 23 14.26 5.87 4.40
C ARG A 23 14.55 4.43 4.01
N GLU A 24 15.82 4.10 3.83
CA GLU A 24 16.21 2.75 3.39
C GLU A 24 15.83 1.71 4.41
N LYS A 25 16.05 2.01 5.68
CA LYS A 25 15.69 1.11 6.77
C LYS A 25 14.19 0.93 6.87
N ILE A 26 13.43 2.04 6.78
CA ILE A 26 11.97 2.01 6.83
C ILE A 26 11.43 1.18 5.67
N SER A 27 11.92 1.44 4.46
CA SER A 27 11.48 0.74 3.25
C SER A 27 11.75 -0.76 3.35
N LYS A 28 12.91 -1.13 3.86
CA LYS A 28 13.27 -2.55 4.05
C LYS A 28 12.39 -3.23 5.08
N GLU A 29 12.13 -2.57 6.21
CA GLU A 29 11.27 -3.12 7.25
C GLU A 29 9.85 -3.33 6.73
N ILE A 30 9.34 -2.39 5.92
CA ILE A 30 8.03 -2.51 5.30
C ILE A 30 8.02 -3.68 4.32
N ASP A 31 9.05 -3.84 3.50
CA ASP A 31 9.16 -4.97 2.58
C ASP A 31 9.16 -6.31 3.33
N ASP A 32 9.87 -6.38 4.45
CA ASP A 32 9.92 -7.59 5.26
C ASP A 32 8.55 -7.93 5.85
N PHE A 33 7.84 -6.95 6.39
CA PHE A 33 6.47 -7.14 6.88
C PHE A 33 5.52 -7.55 5.76
N ASN A 34 5.62 -6.92 4.61
CA ASN A 34 4.76 -7.23 3.47
C ASN A 34 5.00 -8.65 2.95
N THR A 35 6.24 -9.14 3.01
CA THR A 35 6.54 -10.53 2.63
C THR A 35 5.78 -11.50 3.52
N VAL A 36 5.81 -11.30 4.83
CA VAL A 36 5.07 -12.12 5.79
C VAL A 36 3.57 -12.00 5.56
N LEU A 37 3.09 -10.78 5.38
CA LEU A 37 1.66 -10.50 5.18
C LEU A 37 1.14 -11.21 3.93
N LYS A 38 1.90 -11.15 2.84
CA LYS A 38 1.55 -11.82 1.59
C LYS A 38 1.51 -13.33 1.75
N GLU A 39 2.54 -13.91 2.37
CA GLU A 39 2.61 -15.36 2.59
C GLU A 39 1.45 -15.85 3.45
N GLU A 40 1.13 -15.14 4.53
CA GLU A 40 0.04 -15.51 5.42
C GLU A 40 -1.32 -15.36 4.75
N SER A 41 -1.49 -14.32 3.93
CA SER A 41 -2.73 -14.14 3.16
C SER A 41 -2.93 -15.28 2.17
N GLU A 42 -1.88 -15.65 1.44
CA GLU A 42 -1.93 -16.73 0.45
C GLU A 42 -2.24 -18.09 1.09
N LYS A 43 -1.65 -18.37 2.26
CA LYS A 43 -1.94 -19.60 3.01
C LYS A 43 -3.41 -19.74 3.38
N ARG A 44 -4.08 -18.63 3.60
CA ARG A 44 -5.49 -18.59 4.02
C ARG A 44 -6.45 -18.36 2.86
N GLY A 45 -5.94 -18.33 1.64
CA GLY A 45 -6.77 -18.06 0.46
C GLY A 45 -7.37 -16.66 0.44
N ILE A 46 -6.74 -15.70 1.13
CA ILE A 46 -7.18 -14.31 1.16
C ILE A 46 -6.42 -13.55 0.08
N ARG A 47 -7.15 -12.79 -0.73
CA ARG A 47 -6.56 -12.00 -1.80
C ARG A 47 -5.70 -10.87 -1.23
N TYR A 48 -4.50 -10.71 -1.79
CA TYR A 48 -3.53 -9.71 -1.38
C TYR A 48 -3.29 -8.72 -2.52
N PHE A 49 -3.29 -7.43 -2.20
CA PHE A 49 -2.99 -6.38 -3.17
C PHE A 49 -1.74 -5.61 -2.73
N ASN A 50 -0.79 -5.48 -3.61
CA ASN A 50 0.39 -4.67 -3.38
C ASN A 50 0.11 -3.22 -3.74
N ILE A 51 -0.05 -2.35 -2.73
CA ILE A 51 -0.16 -0.90 -2.93
C ILE A 51 1.13 -0.18 -2.52
N THR A 52 2.08 -0.89 -1.97
CA THR A 52 3.35 -0.31 -1.49
C THR A 52 4.13 0.33 -2.63
N THR A 53 4.18 -0.34 -3.80
CA THR A 53 4.88 0.19 -4.97
C THR A 53 4.27 1.51 -5.43
N ILE A 54 2.93 1.62 -5.39
CA ILE A 54 2.25 2.87 -5.73
C ILE A 54 2.60 3.95 -4.72
N SER A 55 2.62 3.62 -3.42
CA SER A 55 2.93 4.59 -2.37
C SER A 55 4.33 5.19 -2.54
N ARG A 56 5.27 4.43 -3.10
CA ARG A 56 6.64 4.90 -3.34
C ARG A 56 6.75 5.94 -4.43
N ARG A 57 5.71 6.15 -5.22
CA ARG A 57 5.66 7.25 -6.20
C ARG A 57 5.71 8.61 -5.52
N ALA A 58 5.38 8.69 -4.24
CA ALA A 58 5.46 9.92 -3.47
C ALA A 58 6.88 10.48 -3.38
N LEU A 59 7.91 9.65 -3.60
CA LEU A 59 9.29 10.13 -3.65
C LEU A 59 9.50 11.22 -4.71
N THR A 60 8.74 11.16 -5.80
CA THR A 60 8.85 12.09 -6.92
C THR A 60 7.57 12.86 -7.22
N ASP A 61 6.50 12.62 -6.45
CA ASP A 61 5.22 13.28 -6.67
C ASP A 61 4.58 13.67 -5.32
N ASN A 62 4.78 14.92 -4.94
CA ASN A 62 4.26 15.46 -3.68
C ASN A 62 2.74 15.52 -3.61
N SER A 63 2.04 15.49 -4.77
CA SER A 63 0.58 15.50 -4.78
C SER A 63 -0.03 14.21 -4.22
N LEU A 64 0.79 13.16 -4.05
CA LEU A 64 0.34 11.88 -3.48
C LEU A 64 0.36 11.89 -1.95
N ILE A 65 0.93 12.92 -1.34
CA ILE A 65 1.01 13.06 0.11
C ILE A 65 0.08 14.19 0.57
N ALA A 66 -0.62 13.97 1.68
CA ALA A 66 -1.46 14.97 2.31
C ALA A 66 -0.57 16.12 2.83
N PHE A 67 -1.24 17.28 3.20
CA PHE A 67 -0.55 18.43 3.60
C PHE A 67 0.19 18.36 4.96
N ASP A 68 -0.09 17.28 5.72
CA ASP A 68 0.70 17.01 6.91
C ASP A 68 2.08 16.42 6.60
N ARG A 69 2.39 16.16 5.32
CA ARG A 69 3.68 15.67 4.81
C ARG A 69 3.97 14.22 5.20
N LEU A 70 2.98 13.49 5.65
CA LEU A 70 3.12 12.11 6.10
C LEU A 70 2.05 11.18 5.54
N HIS A 71 0.79 11.52 5.68
CA HIS A 71 -0.32 10.64 5.27
C HIS A 71 -0.58 10.69 3.77
N PRO A 72 -1.14 9.60 3.18
CA PRO A 72 -1.52 9.62 1.77
C PRO A 72 -2.58 10.69 1.50
N SER A 73 -2.48 11.31 0.32
CA SER A 73 -3.52 12.24 -0.14
C SER A 73 -4.70 11.47 -0.73
N GLY A 74 -5.81 12.20 -1.00
CA GLY A 74 -6.95 11.61 -1.71
C GLY A 74 -6.56 11.06 -3.07
N LYS A 75 -5.62 11.70 -3.77
CA LYS A 75 -5.10 11.22 -5.05
C LYS A 75 -4.39 9.86 -4.90
N MET A 76 -3.62 9.69 -3.83
CA MET A 76 -2.96 8.41 -3.54
C MET A 76 -3.99 7.31 -3.30
N TYR A 77 -5.01 7.58 -2.45
CA TYR A 77 -6.07 6.62 -2.18
C TYR A 77 -6.81 6.21 -3.46
N LYS A 78 -7.05 7.18 -4.35
CA LYS A 78 -7.69 6.89 -5.62
C LYS A 78 -6.88 5.91 -6.46
N LEU A 79 -5.55 6.06 -6.49
CA LEU A 79 -4.68 5.14 -7.22
C LEU A 79 -4.80 3.72 -6.66
N TRP A 80 -4.89 3.57 -5.34
CA TRP A 80 -5.06 2.26 -4.71
C TRP A 80 -6.41 1.65 -5.09
N VAL A 81 -7.48 2.43 -5.00
CA VAL A 81 -8.84 1.98 -5.33
C VAL A 81 -8.93 1.60 -6.80
N ASP A 82 -8.32 2.38 -7.70
CA ASP A 82 -8.31 2.10 -9.13
C ASP A 82 -7.60 0.76 -9.43
N LYS A 83 -6.66 0.34 -8.60
CA LYS A 83 -6.00 -0.96 -8.73
C LYS A 83 -6.88 -2.10 -8.21
N ILE A 84 -7.61 -1.87 -7.14
CA ILE A 84 -8.34 -2.91 -6.40
C ILE A 84 -9.71 -3.19 -7.01
N ILE A 85 -10.46 -2.15 -7.34
CA ILE A 85 -11.85 -2.26 -7.81
C ILE A 85 -12.01 -3.18 -9.04
N PRO A 86 -11.17 -3.08 -10.09
CA PRO A 86 -11.34 -3.97 -11.25
C PRO A 86 -11.23 -5.46 -10.90
N VAL A 87 -10.51 -5.79 -9.83
CA VAL A 87 -10.35 -7.18 -9.39
C VAL A 87 -11.54 -7.61 -8.56
N ILE A 88 -11.88 -6.85 -7.51
CA ILE A 88 -12.97 -7.26 -6.60
C ILE A 88 -14.35 -7.17 -7.25
N SER A 89 -14.52 -6.29 -8.25
CA SER A 89 -15.80 -6.20 -8.97
C SER A 89 -16.14 -7.45 -9.77
N LYS A 90 -15.15 -8.33 -10.02
CA LYS A 90 -15.34 -9.60 -10.70
C LYS A 90 -15.62 -10.74 -9.74
N ILE A 91 -15.57 -10.49 -8.43
CA ILE A 91 -15.81 -11.50 -7.42
C ILE A 91 -17.31 -11.61 -7.18
N ASN A 92 -17.80 -12.86 -7.13
CA ASN A 92 -19.19 -13.12 -6.79
C ASN A 92 -19.32 -13.23 -5.27
N PHE A 93 -20.09 -12.32 -4.68
CA PHE A 93 -20.28 -12.27 -3.23
C PHE A 93 -21.56 -12.96 -2.74
N ASP A 94 -22.19 -13.76 -3.56
CA ASP A 94 -23.40 -14.52 -3.19
C ASP A 94 -23.12 -15.58 -2.07
#